data_eafbe861001c90cebb086bb2a0624afa
#
_entry.id   eafbe861001c90cebb086bb2a0624afa
#
_cell.length_a   1.000
_cell.length_b   1.000
_cell.length_c   1.000
_cell.angle_alpha   90.00
_cell.angle_beta   90.00
_cell.angle_gamma   90.00
#
_symmetry.space_group_name_H-M   'P 1'
#
loop_
_entity.id
_entity.type
_entity.pdbx_description
1 polymer ?
#
loop_
_entity_poly.entity_id
_entity_poly.type
_entity_poly.pdbx_seq_one_letter_code
_entity_poly.pdbx_strand_id
1 'polypeptide(L)'
;GAGKTTVLNILGGMDTASGGRITVDGQDITKYSERQLTGYRRDDIGFVFQFYNLIPNLTALENVEMALQICRNPLDARAVLKEVGLEERMDNFPAQLSGGEQQRVSIARALAKNPKLLLCDEPTGALDYNTGKAILKLLQEMCREKGMTVIVITHNSALAPMADRLIKIK
;
A
#
# COMPACT_ATOMS: atom_id res chain seq x y z
N GLY A 1 -17.84 -10.48 5.44
CA GLY A 1 -16.62 -10.00 6.05
C GLY A 1 -16.87 -9.16 7.30
N ALA A 2 -16.03 -9.28 8.29
CA ALA A 2 -16.18 -8.68 9.62
C ALA A 2 -15.85 -7.16 9.66
N GLY A 3 -16.21 -6.37 8.65
CA GLY A 3 -15.96 -4.92 8.64
C GLY A 3 -14.50 -4.49 8.41
N LYS A 4 -13.60 -5.41 8.10
CA LYS A 4 -12.17 -5.11 7.88
C LYS A 4 -11.95 -4.13 6.73
N THR A 5 -12.60 -4.38 5.60
CA THR A 5 -12.52 -3.50 4.42
C THR A 5 -13.16 -2.13 4.72
N THR A 6 -14.23 -2.08 5.52
CA THR A 6 -14.84 -0.82 5.95
C THR A 6 -13.86 0.02 6.78
N VAL A 7 -13.17 -0.61 7.73
CA VAL A 7 -12.14 0.06 8.53
C VAL A 7 -11.01 0.59 7.63
N LEU A 8 -10.55 -0.22 6.68
CA LEU A 8 -9.53 0.20 5.72
C LEU A 8 -9.96 1.41 4.90
N ASN A 9 -11.19 1.40 4.39
CA ASN A 9 -11.74 2.50 3.59
C ASN A 9 -11.88 3.79 4.41
N ILE A 10 -12.27 3.69 5.67
CA ILE A 10 -12.34 4.84 6.57
C ILE A 10 -10.94 5.39 6.87
N LEU A 11 -9.98 4.52 7.20
CA LEU A 11 -8.59 4.92 7.43
C LEU A 11 -7.96 5.55 6.18
N GLY A 12 -8.32 5.07 5.02
CA GLY A 12 -7.86 5.59 3.72
C GLY A 12 -8.59 6.85 3.24
N GLY A 13 -9.57 7.34 3.99
CA GLY A 13 -10.35 8.52 3.60
C GLY A 13 -11.29 8.28 2.42
N MET A 14 -11.59 7.02 2.08
CA MET A 14 -12.55 6.67 1.02
C MET A 14 -13.98 6.56 1.53
N ASP A 15 -14.16 6.49 2.85
CA ASP A 15 -15.45 6.48 3.52
C ASP A 15 -15.35 7.29 4.82
N THR A 16 -16.48 7.64 5.40
CA THR A 16 -16.56 8.43 6.64
C THR A 16 -17.03 7.58 7.80
N ALA A 17 -16.48 7.83 9.00
CA ALA A 17 -16.92 7.15 10.21
C ALA A 17 -18.25 7.75 10.71
N SER A 18 -19.18 6.88 11.15
CA SER A 18 -20.44 7.30 11.78
C SER A 18 -20.23 7.93 13.18
N GLY A 19 -19.06 7.68 13.79
CA GLY A 19 -18.70 8.21 15.10
C GLY A 19 -17.28 7.82 15.47
N GLY A 20 -16.81 8.34 16.60
CA GLY A 20 -15.45 8.12 17.06
C GLY A 20 -14.44 9.13 16.50
N ARG A 21 -13.16 8.83 16.69
CA ARG A 21 -12.05 9.67 16.26
C ARG A 21 -10.96 8.83 15.61
N ILE A 22 -10.39 9.33 14.53
CA ILE A 22 -9.23 8.75 13.87
C ILE A 22 -8.15 9.83 13.76
N THR A 23 -7.01 9.57 14.35
CA THR A 23 -5.84 10.46 14.31
C THR A 23 -4.73 9.80 13.52
N VAL A 24 -4.26 10.48 12.50
CA VAL A 24 -3.11 10.06 11.68
C VAL A 24 -2.09 11.19 11.72
N ASP A 25 -0.87 10.87 12.14
CA ASP A 25 0.23 11.84 12.29
C ASP A 25 -0.21 13.10 13.06
N GLY A 26 -0.94 12.92 14.18
CA GLY A 26 -1.45 14.00 15.04
C GLY A 26 -2.67 14.75 14.50
N GLN A 27 -3.15 14.45 13.30
CA GLN A 27 -4.30 15.10 12.69
C GLN A 27 -5.56 14.24 12.80
N ASP A 28 -6.67 14.85 13.25
CA ASP A 28 -7.97 14.20 13.32
C ASP A 28 -8.66 14.22 11.94
N ILE A 29 -8.54 13.12 11.21
CA ILE A 29 -9.11 13.00 9.86
C ILE A 29 -10.63 12.87 9.84
N THR A 30 -11.27 12.58 10.98
CA THR A 30 -12.73 12.50 11.07
C THR A 30 -13.42 13.85 10.87
N LYS A 31 -12.66 14.94 11.05
CA LYS A 31 -13.13 16.32 10.85
C LYS A 31 -12.81 16.88 9.46
N TYR A 32 -12.18 16.07 8.60
CA TYR A 32 -11.79 16.53 7.27
C TYR A 32 -12.99 16.75 6.34
N SER A 33 -12.97 17.87 5.59
CA SER A 33 -13.86 18.09 4.45
C SER A 33 -13.51 17.16 3.29
N GLU A 34 -14.40 17.05 2.31
CA GLU A 34 -14.13 16.27 1.07
C GLU A 34 -12.83 16.73 0.37
N ARG A 35 -12.58 18.03 0.33
CA ARG A 35 -11.34 18.57 -0.24
C ARG A 35 -10.10 18.14 0.55
N GLN A 36 -10.19 18.16 1.89
CA GLN A 36 -9.10 17.71 2.75
C GLN A 36 -8.86 16.20 2.62
N LEU A 37 -9.93 15.39 2.54
CA LEU A 37 -9.83 13.95 2.30
C LEU A 37 -9.22 13.64 0.94
N THR A 38 -9.52 14.42 -0.10
CA THR A 38 -8.89 14.28 -1.42
C THR A 38 -7.38 14.49 -1.33
N GLY A 39 -6.93 15.52 -0.64
CA GLY A 39 -5.50 15.77 -0.39
C GLY A 39 -4.85 14.67 0.45
N TYR A 40 -5.54 14.20 1.47
CA TYR A 40 -5.10 13.10 2.33
C TYR A 40 -4.89 11.80 1.53
N ARG A 41 -5.85 11.38 0.71
CA ARG A 41 -5.71 10.21 -0.16
C ARG A 41 -4.58 10.35 -1.17
N ARG A 42 -4.40 11.55 -1.71
CA ARG A 42 -3.38 11.83 -2.72
C ARG A 42 -1.96 11.74 -2.16
N ASP A 43 -1.72 12.37 -1.01
CA ASP A 43 -0.37 12.60 -0.49
C ASP A 43 0.01 11.71 0.70
N ASP A 44 -0.94 11.36 1.57
CA ASP A 44 -0.65 10.73 2.86
C ASP A 44 -0.90 9.21 2.88
N ILE A 45 -1.66 8.69 1.93
CA ILE A 45 -2.09 7.29 1.90
C ILE A 45 -1.54 6.57 0.68
N GLY A 46 -0.98 5.37 0.90
CA GLY A 46 -0.71 4.38 -0.13
C GLY A 46 -1.60 3.16 0.05
N PHE A 47 -2.08 2.60 -1.06
CA PHE A 47 -2.87 1.37 -1.08
C PHE A 47 -2.17 0.25 -1.82
N VAL A 48 -2.18 -0.95 -1.24
CA VAL A 48 -1.74 -2.20 -1.86
C VAL A 48 -2.88 -3.20 -1.79
N PHE A 49 -3.27 -3.76 -2.93
CA PHE A 49 -4.40 -4.67 -3.06
C PHE A 49 -3.94 -6.10 -3.37
N GLN A 50 -4.82 -7.08 -3.11
CA GLN A 50 -4.60 -8.50 -3.43
C GLN A 50 -4.37 -8.71 -4.94
N PHE A 51 -5.17 -8.05 -5.79
CA PHE A 51 -5.05 -8.07 -7.24
C PHE A 51 -4.40 -6.76 -7.66
N TYR A 52 -3.19 -6.77 -7.95
CA TYR A 52 -2.19 -5.71 -8.15
C TYR A 52 -2.68 -4.40 -8.79
N ASN A 53 -3.78 -4.41 -9.55
CA ASN A 53 -4.39 -3.26 -10.24
C ASN A 53 -3.40 -2.48 -11.12
N LEU A 54 -2.52 -3.20 -11.80
CA LEU A 54 -1.60 -2.60 -12.76
C LEU A 54 -2.30 -2.37 -14.09
N ILE A 55 -1.93 -1.29 -14.75
CA ILE A 55 -2.40 -0.99 -16.11
C ILE A 55 -1.61 -1.86 -17.09
N PRO A 56 -2.27 -2.77 -17.84
CA PRO A 56 -1.57 -3.84 -18.55
C PRO A 56 -0.73 -3.36 -19.74
N ASN A 57 -1.03 -2.22 -20.32
CA ASN A 57 -0.31 -1.62 -21.43
C ASN A 57 0.71 -0.54 -21.01
N LEU A 58 1.01 -0.43 -19.73
CA LEU A 58 2.10 0.37 -19.20
C LEU A 58 3.17 -0.55 -18.60
N THR A 59 4.43 -0.15 -18.71
CA THR A 59 5.56 -0.83 -18.06
C THR A 59 5.48 -0.71 -16.54
N ALA A 60 6.32 -1.45 -15.83
CA ALA A 60 6.44 -1.33 -14.36
C ALA A 60 6.74 0.12 -13.96
N LEU A 61 7.70 0.76 -14.62
CA LEU A 61 8.05 2.16 -14.36
C LEU A 61 6.88 3.10 -14.64
N GLU A 62 6.24 2.98 -15.79
CA GLU A 62 5.11 3.83 -16.19
C GLU A 62 3.91 3.67 -15.24
N ASN A 63 3.65 2.45 -14.72
CA ASN A 63 2.63 2.22 -13.70
C ASN A 63 2.90 3.01 -12.41
N VAL A 64 4.16 3.11 -12.01
CA VAL A 64 4.56 3.89 -10.82
C VAL A 64 4.48 5.38 -11.13
N GLU A 65 5.11 5.84 -12.22
CA GLU A 65 5.17 7.25 -12.61
C GLU A 65 3.80 7.88 -12.79
N MET A 66 2.85 7.15 -13.37
CA MET A 66 1.49 7.63 -13.57
C MET A 66 0.81 8.00 -12.25
N ALA A 67 1.02 7.20 -11.20
CA ALA A 67 0.43 7.48 -9.89
C ALA A 67 1.04 8.72 -9.23
N LEU A 68 2.24 9.12 -9.63
CA LEU A 68 2.97 10.23 -9.02
C LEU A 68 2.63 11.59 -9.61
N GLN A 69 1.99 11.63 -10.78
CA GLN A 69 1.70 12.88 -11.50
C GLN A 69 0.89 13.90 -10.70
N ILE A 70 0.05 13.41 -9.79
CA ILE A 70 -0.81 14.26 -8.95
C ILE A 70 -0.25 14.50 -7.54
N CYS A 71 0.82 13.80 -7.15
CA CYS A 71 1.39 13.89 -5.82
C CYS A 71 2.23 15.15 -5.64
N ARG A 72 2.20 15.74 -4.45
CA ARG A 72 2.93 17.00 -4.17
C ARG A 72 4.41 16.77 -3.91
N ASN A 73 4.77 15.65 -3.28
CA ASN A 73 6.14 15.37 -2.85
C ASN A 73 6.49 13.89 -3.08
N PRO A 74 6.43 13.41 -4.33
CA PRO A 74 6.72 12.01 -4.64
C PRO A 74 8.21 11.71 -4.51
N LEU A 75 8.51 10.42 -4.26
CA LEU A 75 9.85 9.87 -4.39
C LEU A 75 10.17 9.59 -5.85
N ASP A 76 11.44 9.39 -6.18
CA ASP A 76 11.84 8.95 -7.51
C ASP A 76 11.38 7.50 -7.79
N ALA A 77 10.60 7.31 -8.85
CA ALA A 77 10.02 6.03 -9.21
C ALA A 77 11.08 4.94 -9.47
N ARG A 78 12.17 5.30 -10.14
CA ARG A 78 13.28 4.37 -10.43
C ARG A 78 13.99 3.93 -9.16
N ALA A 79 14.25 4.85 -8.24
CA ALA A 79 14.86 4.55 -6.95
C ALA A 79 13.99 3.58 -6.13
N VAL A 80 12.68 3.82 -6.08
CA VAL A 80 11.75 2.95 -5.34
C VAL A 80 11.64 1.57 -5.99
N LEU A 81 11.57 1.47 -7.31
CA LEU A 81 11.58 0.18 -8.01
C LEU A 81 12.86 -0.61 -7.75
N LYS A 82 14.00 0.04 -7.66
CA LYS A 82 15.26 -0.57 -7.26
C LYS A 82 15.21 -1.10 -5.82
N GLU A 83 14.70 -0.30 -4.88
CA GLU A 83 14.52 -0.69 -3.47
C GLU A 83 13.66 -1.96 -3.31
N VAL A 84 12.63 -2.12 -4.13
CA VAL A 84 11.79 -3.32 -4.11
C VAL A 84 12.34 -4.49 -4.95
N GLY A 85 13.55 -4.36 -5.50
CA GLY A 85 14.23 -5.43 -6.23
C GLY A 85 13.79 -5.60 -7.68
N LEU A 86 13.33 -4.53 -8.32
CA LEU A 86 12.84 -4.55 -9.71
C LEU A 86 13.69 -3.70 -10.67
N GLU A 87 14.95 -3.43 -10.35
CA GLU A 87 15.84 -2.61 -11.18
C GLU A 87 15.89 -3.09 -12.63
N GLU A 88 15.98 -4.40 -12.85
CA GLU A 88 16.07 -5.00 -14.20
C GLU A 88 14.70 -5.27 -14.85
N ARG A 89 13.60 -4.90 -14.17
CA ARG A 89 12.23 -5.17 -14.62
C ARG A 89 11.42 -3.90 -14.93
N MET A 90 12.06 -2.74 -14.86
CA MET A 90 11.37 -1.44 -15.01
C MET A 90 10.65 -1.28 -16.34
N ASP A 91 11.22 -1.82 -17.41
CA ASP A 91 10.68 -1.72 -18.77
C ASP A 91 9.77 -2.90 -19.17
N ASN A 92 9.51 -3.84 -18.24
CA ASN A 92 8.62 -4.96 -18.47
C ASN A 92 7.16 -4.56 -18.28
N PHE A 93 6.28 -5.12 -19.12
CA PHE A 93 4.83 -5.02 -18.96
C PHE A 93 4.33 -6.04 -17.90
N PRO A 94 3.17 -5.80 -17.27
CA PRO A 94 2.62 -6.72 -16.27
C PRO A 94 2.55 -8.18 -16.73
N ALA A 95 2.20 -8.43 -18.00
CA ALA A 95 2.14 -9.78 -18.56
C ALA A 95 3.52 -10.50 -18.60
N GLN A 96 4.62 -9.77 -18.50
CA GLN A 96 5.99 -10.28 -18.49
C GLN A 96 6.55 -10.47 -17.06
N LEU A 97 5.74 -10.17 -16.04
CA LEU A 97 6.10 -10.20 -14.63
C LEU A 97 5.39 -11.36 -13.92
N SER A 98 6.10 -12.01 -12.99
CA SER A 98 5.48 -12.95 -12.05
C SER A 98 4.48 -12.23 -11.13
N GLY A 99 3.60 -12.99 -10.47
CA GLY A 99 2.67 -12.43 -9.49
C GLY A 99 3.37 -11.64 -8.37
N GLY A 100 4.49 -12.18 -7.86
CA GLY A 100 5.30 -11.50 -6.84
C GLY A 100 5.95 -10.23 -7.36
N GLU A 101 6.42 -10.21 -8.60
CA GLU A 101 6.97 -9.01 -9.25
C GLU A 101 5.87 -7.96 -9.48
N GLN A 102 4.69 -8.36 -9.95
CA GLN A 102 3.55 -7.45 -10.09
C GLN A 102 3.14 -6.84 -8.75
N GLN A 103 3.14 -7.64 -7.66
CA GLN A 103 2.86 -7.11 -6.33
C GLN A 103 3.95 -6.12 -5.86
N ARG A 104 5.20 -6.36 -6.19
CA ARG A 104 6.29 -5.43 -5.91
C ARG A 104 6.13 -4.11 -6.67
N VAL A 105 5.66 -4.14 -7.93
CA VAL A 105 5.30 -2.92 -8.68
C VAL A 105 4.16 -2.17 -7.97
N SER A 106 3.13 -2.87 -7.52
CA SER A 106 2.02 -2.28 -6.76
C SER A 106 2.50 -1.62 -5.46
N ILE A 107 3.40 -2.27 -4.74
CA ILE A 107 4.03 -1.73 -3.53
C ILE A 107 4.88 -0.50 -3.87
N ALA A 108 5.72 -0.57 -4.91
CA ALA A 108 6.52 0.57 -5.36
C ALA A 108 5.66 1.77 -5.73
N ARG A 109 4.55 1.54 -6.43
CA ARG A 109 3.56 2.58 -6.78
C ARG A 109 3.00 3.28 -5.54
N ALA A 110 2.68 2.52 -4.51
CA ALA A 110 2.19 3.07 -3.24
C ALA A 110 3.29 3.80 -2.45
N LEU A 111 4.49 3.22 -2.36
CA LEU A 111 5.63 3.79 -1.64
C LEU A 111 6.16 5.08 -2.30
N ALA A 112 6.18 5.14 -3.62
CA ALA A 112 6.70 6.29 -4.36
C ALA A 112 5.85 7.55 -4.16
N LYS A 113 4.62 7.44 -3.71
CA LYS A 113 3.79 8.57 -3.26
C LYS A 113 4.35 9.25 -2.01
N ASN A 114 5.30 8.63 -1.32
CA ASN A 114 5.83 9.08 -0.02
C ASN A 114 4.75 9.18 1.07
N PRO A 115 3.94 8.12 1.28
CA PRO A 115 2.79 8.16 2.18
C PRO A 115 3.23 8.12 3.65
N LYS A 116 2.37 8.60 4.53
CA LYS A 116 2.49 8.43 6.00
C LYS A 116 1.95 7.08 6.46
N LEU A 117 0.97 6.56 5.74
CA LEU A 117 0.25 5.33 6.06
C LEU A 117 0.10 4.47 4.80
N LEU A 118 0.57 3.24 4.88
CA LEU A 118 0.38 2.22 3.84
C LEU A 118 -0.69 1.24 4.27
N LEU A 119 -1.75 1.15 3.50
CA LEU A 119 -2.88 0.26 3.72
C LEU A 119 -2.82 -0.92 2.75
N CYS A 120 -2.75 -2.14 3.28
CA CYS A 120 -2.63 -3.36 2.49
C CYS A 120 -3.85 -4.25 2.74
N ASP A 121 -4.63 -4.51 1.70
CA ASP A 121 -5.77 -5.41 1.74
C ASP A 121 -5.41 -6.75 1.12
N GLU A 122 -5.21 -7.77 1.95
CA GLU A 122 -4.79 -9.13 1.55
C GLU A 122 -3.59 -9.13 0.58
N PRO A 123 -2.48 -8.46 0.89
CA PRO A 123 -1.39 -8.23 -0.07
C PRO A 123 -0.71 -9.50 -0.56
N THR A 124 -0.94 -10.63 0.10
CA THR A 124 -0.36 -11.93 -0.23
C THR A 124 -1.40 -12.94 -0.69
N GLY A 125 -2.67 -12.56 -0.78
CA GLY A 125 -3.77 -13.49 -1.01
C GLY A 125 -3.74 -14.21 -2.37
N ALA A 126 -3.07 -13.64 -3.37
CA ALA A 126 -2.90 -14.23 -4.70
C ALA A 126 -1.51 -14.86 -4.93
N LEU A 127 -0.69 -14.97 -3.88
CA LEU A 127 0.68 -15.45 -3.95
C LEU A 127 0.86 -16.79 -3.23
N ASP A 128 1.83 -17.58 -3.68
CA ASP A 128 2.29 -18.75 -2.92
C ASP A 128 2.92 -18.31 -1.59
N TYR A 129 3.07 -19.28 -0.68
CA TYR A 129 3.53 -19.02 0.69
C TYR A 129 4.90 -18.31 0.75
N ASN A 130 5.88 -18.78 -0.03
CA ASN A 130 7.24 -18.24 0.02
C ASN A 130 7.29 -16.83 -0.54
N THR A 131 6.63 -16.60 -1.66
CA THR A 131 6.51 -15.26 -2.28
C THR A 131 5.76 -14.31 -1.36
N GLY A 132 4.65 -14.76 -0.77
CA GLY A 132 3.89 -13.97 0.19
C GLY A 132 4.72 -13.55 1.41
N LYS A 133 5.51 -14.47 1.96
CA LYS A 133 6.42 -14.19 3.07
C LYS A 133 7.49 -13.15 2.69
N ALA A 134 8.04 -13.23 1.48
CA ALA A 134 9.00 -12.25 0.98
C ALA A 134 8.38 -10.86 0.83
N ILE A 135 7.14 -10.76 0.36
CA ILE A 135 6.38 -9.50 0.27
C ILE A 135 6.17 -8.88 1.66
N LEU A 136 5.78 -9.66 2.65
CA LEU A 136 5.58 -9.16 4.02
C LEU A 136 6.88 -8.68 4.66
N LYS A 137 7.97 -9.41 4.42
CA LYS A 137 9.30 -8.99 4.87
C LYS A 137 9.69 -7.65 4.25
N LEU A 138 9.46 -7.48 2.94
CA LEU A 138 9.68 -6.22 2.25
C LEU A 138 8.87 -5.09 2.89
N LEU A 139 7.58 -5.28 3.15
CA LEU A 139 6.73 -4.29 3.81
C LEU A 139 7.24 -3.94 5.22
N GLN A 140 7.69 -4.92 5.98
CA GLN A 140 8.26 -4.72 7.31
C GLN A 140 9.56 -3.91 7.27
N GLU A 141 10.44 -4.20 6.33
CA GLU A 141 11.69 -3.48 6.11
C GLU A 141 11.41 -2.01 5.73
N MET A 142 10.50 -1.79 4.77
CA MET A 142 10.12 -0.43 4.36
C MET A 142 9.49 0.37 5.49
N CYS A 143 8.65 -0.26 6.31
CA CYS A 143 8.08 0.37 7.52
C CYS A 143 9.18 0.87 8.46
N ARG A 144 10.17 0.04 8.73
CA ARG A 144 11.27 0.36 9.66
C ARG A 144 12.22 1.42 9.09
N GLU A 145 12.61 1.28 7.83
CA GLU A 145 13.57 2.19 7.18
C GLU A 145 12.98 3.58 6.94
N LYS A 146 11.70 3.66 6.57
CA LYS A 146 11.02 4.92 6.23
C LYS A 146 10.24 5.54 7.38
N GLY A 147 10.14 4.87 8.54
CA GLY A 147 9.34 5.32 9.69
C GLY A 147 7.85 5.42 9.40
N MET A 148 7.37 4.65 8.43
CA MET A 148 5.99 4.66 7.95
C MET A 148 5.15 3.63 8.71
N THR A 149 3.88 3.93 8.95
CA THR A 149 2.93 2.96 9.50
C THR A 149 2.36 2.09 8.37
N VAL A 150 2.43 0.78 8.54
CA VAL A 150 1.84 -0.20 7.61
C VAL A 150 0.72 -0.96 8.31
N ILE A 151 -0.48 -0.94 7.74
CA ILE A 151 -1.62 -1.71 8.21
C ILE A 151 -1.92 -2.79 7.18
N VAL A 152 -1.86 -4.04 7.61
CA VAL A 152 -2.16 -5.21 6.77
C VAL A 152 -3.45 -5.85 7.23
N ILE A 153 -4.43 -5.93 6.35
CA ILE A 153 -5.63 -6.75 6.54
C ILE A 153 -5.38 -8.12 5.92
N THR A 154 -5.55 -9.17 6.70
CA THR A 154 -5.42 -10.54 6.23
C THR A 154 -6.28 -11.49 7.06
N HIS A 155 -6.70 -12.58 6.44
CA HIS A 155 -7.31 -13.73 7.13
C HIS A 155 -6.29 -14.82 7.44
N ASN A 156 -5.04 -14.66 7.00
CA ASN A 156 -3.97 -15.62 7.25
C ASN A 156 -3.31 -15.38 8.62
N SER A 157 -3.72 -16.17 9.61
CA SER A 157 -3.17 -16.08 10.98
C SER A 157 -1.69 -16.44 11.09
N ALA A 158 -1.12 -17.16 10.10
CA ALA A 158 0.31 -17.48 10.09
C ALA A 158 1.22 -16.23 9.94
N LEU A 159 0.64 -15.12 9.54
CA LEU A 159 1.36 -13.83 9.38
C LEU A 159 1.41 -13.00 10.69
N ALA A 160 0.61 -13.36 11.68
CA ALA A 160 0.53 -12.62 12.94
C ALA A 160 1.89 -12.39 13.64
N PRO A 161 2.84 -13.36 13.65
CA PRO A 161 4.14 -13.16 14.28
C PRO A 161 5.02 -12.09 13.63
N MET A 162 4.71 -11.67 12.40
CA MET A 162 5.47 -10.63 11.68
C MET A 162 5.01 -9.21 12.02
N ALA A 163 3.87 -9.06 12.69
CA ALA A 163 3.31 -7.77 13.06
C ALA A 163 3.79 -7.31 14.44
N ASP A 164 4.07 -6.02 14.58
CA ASP A 164 4.35 -5.40 15.88
C ASP A 164 3.08 -5.37 16.76
N ARG A 165 1.92 -5.30 16.13
CA ARG A 165 0.61 -5.28 16.80
C ARG A 165 -0.44 -6.06 15.99
N LEU A 166 -1.17 -6.93 16.67
CA LEU A 166 -2.28 -7.69 16.11
C LEU A 166 -3.62 -7.21 16.67
N ILE A 167 -4.55 -6.89 15.78
CA ILE A 167 -5.93 -6.51 16.13
C ILE A 167 -6.88 -7.54 15.53
N LYS A 168 -7.68 -8.19 16.38
CA LYS A 168 -8.72 -9.13 15.93
C LYS A 168 -10.06 -8.42 15.90
N ILE A 169 -10.70 -8.42 14.73
CA ILE A 169 -12.07 -7.93 14.56
C ILE A 169 -13.00 -9.15 14.59
N LYS A 170 -13.97 -9.12 15.49
CA LYS A 170 -14.97 -10.18 15.67
C LYS A 170 -16.26 -9.85 14.91
#